data_210240185a785b15b28a91e9d8a7ae7d
#
_entry.id   210240185a785b15b28a91e9d8a7ae7d
#
_cell.length_a   1.000
_cell.length_b   1.000
_cell.length_c   1.000
_cell.angle_alpha   90.00
_cell.angle_beta   90.00
_cell.angle_gamma   90.00
#
_symmetry.space_group_name_H-M   'P 1'
#
loop_
_entity.id
_entity.type
_entity.pdbx_description
1 polymer ?
#
loop_
_entity_poly.entity_id
_entity_poly.type
_entity_poly.pdbx_seq_one_letter_code
_entity_poly.pdbx_strand_id
1 'polypeptide(L)'
;MNQEFPSFGAYTDYGKLNAVIVGSADGLALPPFNPTLHHYNDEVQAALKACGEQSLDVREAMPQRWEKTAEQLDNLAALYEANGVRVFRPRSYTTEERRYLVDLQPGASLLYPADPVYTVGKHYIEVNIRRAYRRKEVFPLRDIVSPLLESDAETHQVVMPPAQPFTPSSSGPGPYLEGGDIICYRNHLFVGESDIATNRSGTRWLEDYIGPFGYQVHPMPMKGSILHLLGTMVLVREGLLLLYRDELDCDLPDVLGDWEVIDITESEARAYATVGVSLDDSRYILPSGLERVAEALARRGVEPIEIEYDDVSYWGGCVSCSTHAISRDP
;
A
#
# COMPACT_ATOMS: atom_id res chain seq x y z
N MET A 1 -21.97 12.82 -21.50
CA MET A 1 -20.58 12.74 -21.97
C MET A 1 -20.07 11.39 -21.51
N ASN A 2 -19.81 10.45 -22.43
CA ASN A 2 -19.10 9.21 -22.09
C ASN A 2 -17.69 9.65 -21.69
N GLN A 3 -17.39 9.69 -20.39
CA GLN A 3 -16.02 9.76 -19.95
C GLN A 3 -15.37 8.42 -20.34
N GLU A 4 -14.47 8.43 -21.30
CA GLU A 4 -13.63 7.29 -21.60
C GLU A 4 -12.93 6.88 -20.28
N PHE A 5 -13.02 5.61 -19.93
CA PHE A 5 -12.29 5.10 -18.81
C PHE A 5 -10.79 5.15 -19.12
N PRO A 6 -9.92 5.58 -18.19
CA PRO A 6 -8.49 5.49 -18.41
C PRO A 6 -8.11 4.04 -18.69
N SER A 7 -7.17 3.82 -19.61
CA SER A 7 -6.70 2.47 -19.90
C SER A 7 -6.13 1.84 -18.62
N PHE A 8 -6.60 0.64 -18.28
CA PHE A 8 -6.06 -0.09 -17.14
C PHE A 8 -4.59 -0.44 -17.36
N GLY A 9 -3.75 -0.29 -16.31
CA GLY A 9 -2.37 -0.77 -16.29
C GLY A 9 -1.38 0.19 -15.64
N ALA A 10 -0.36 -0.37 -14.99
CA ALA A 10 0.74 0.36 -14.38
C ALA A 10 2.07 -0.35 -14.69
N TYR A 11 3.07 0.40 -15.14
CA TYR A 11 4.36 -0.15 -15.61
C TYR A 11 5.56 0.34 -14.80
N THR A 12 5.36 1.39 -14.03
CA THR A 12 6.33 1.96 -13.09
C THR A 12 5.58 2.57 -11.90
N ASP A 13 6.24 2.77 -10.78
CA ASP A 13 5.62 3.45 -9.63
C ASP A 13 5.71 4.98 -9.73
N TYR A 14 6.36 5.54 -10.75
CA TYR A 14 6.55 6.97 -10.93
C TYR A 14 5.99 7.54 -12.24
N GLY A 15 5.62 6.73 -13.22
CA GLY A 15 4.98 7.20 -14.45
C GLY A 15 3.74 8.03 -14.15
N LYS A 16 3.35 8.90 -15.09
CA LYS A 16 2.20 9.80 -14.89
C LYS A 16 0.97 9.03 -14.41
N LEU A 17 0.44 9.47 -13.28
CA LEU A 17 -0.71 8.86 -12.63
C LEU A 17 -2.00 9.34 -13.30
N ASN A 18 -2.82 8.42 -13.80
CA ASN A 18 -4.06 8.73 -14.51
C ASN A 18 -5.31 8.34 -13.71
N ALA A 19 -5.24 7.25 -12.95
CA ALA A 19 -6.36 6.80 -12.12
C ALA A 19 -5.89 6.04 -10.88
N VAL A 20 -6.60 6.28 -9.77
CA VAL A 20 -6.30 5.67 -8.46
C VAL A 20 -7.58 5.24 -7.73
N ILE A 21 -7.43 4.27 -6.83
CA ILE A 21 -8.35 4.06 -5.72
C ILE A 21 -7.74 4.72 -4.49
N VAL A 22 -8.49 5.61 -3.84
CA VAL A 22 -8.13 6.19 -2.53
C VAL A 22 -8.92 5.50 -1.44
N GLY A 23 -8.27 5.15 -0.34
CA GLY A 23 -8.87 4.47 0.80
C GLY A 23 -10.05 5.20 1.44
N SER A 24 -10.77 4.53 2.34
CA SER A 24 -11.91 5.06 3.07
C SER A 24 -11.81 4.73 4.56
N ALA A 25 -12.22 5.65 5.42
CA ALA A 25 -12.35 5.42 6.86
C ALA A 25 -13.65 4.64 7.22
N ASP A 26 -14.53 4.40 6.24
CA ASP A 26 -15.79 3.73 6.47
C ASP A 26 -15.63 2.33 7.02
N GLY A 27 -16.25 2.10 8.17
CA GLY A 27 -16.27 0.79 8.82
C GLY A 27 -14.92 0.33 9.33
N LEU A 28 -14.01 1.27 9.60
CA LEU A 28 -12.74 0.96 10.25
C LEU A 28 -12.98 0.35 11.62
N ALA A 29 -12.57 -0.90 11.78
CA ALA A 29 -12.61 -1.64 13.04
C ALA A 29 -11.29 -2.39 13.22
N LEU A 30 -10.53 -2.02 14.24
CA LEU A 30 -9.25 -2.66 14.54
C LEU A 30 -9.46 -4.03 15.19
N PRO A 31 -8.58 -5.01 14.91
CA PRO A 31 -8.67 -6.33 15.54
C PRO A 31 -8.34 -6.23 17.03
N PRO A 32 -8.71 -7.26 17.84
CA PRO A 32 -8.25 -7.37 19.23
C PRO A 32 -6.74 -7.24 19.34
N PHE A 33 -6.28 -6.75 20.49
CA PHE A 33 -4.84 -6.61 20.73
C PHE A 33 -4.10 -7.94 20.52
N ASN A 34 -3.04 -7.87 19.75
CA ASN A 34 -2.09 -8.95 19.53
C ASN A 34 -0.67 -8.35 19.57
N PRO A 35 0.31 -8.97 20.22
CA PRO A 35 1.69 -8.48 20.26
C PRO A 35 2.32 -8.22 18.89
N THR A 36 1.83 -8.86 17.82
CA THR A 36 2.28 -8.59 16.44
C THR A 36 1.82 -7.24 15.89
N LEU A 37 0.95 -6.52 16.63
CA LEU A 37 0.47 -5.17 16.28
C LEU A 37 1.37 -4.07 16.88
N HIS A 38 2.65 -4.34 17.06
CA HIS A 38 3.64 -3.41 17.64
C HIS A 38 3.89 -2.16 16.79
N HIS A 39 3.47 -2.14 15.53
CA HIS A 39 3.56 -0.98 14.64
C HIS A 39 2.50 0.10 14.94
N TYR A 40 1.45 -0.22 15.71
CA TYR A 40 0.54 0.80 16.21
C TYR A 40 1.18 1.59 17.36
N ASN A 41 0.82 2.88 17.46
CA ASN A 41 1.25 3.72 18.56
C ASN A 41 0.66 3.26 19.91
N ASP A 42 1.22 3.77 21.00
CA ASP A 42 0.86 3.36 22.37
C ASP A 42 -0.61 3.62 22.71
N GLU A 43 -1.22 4.70 22.19
CA GLU A 43 -2.64 5.02 22.42
C GLU A 43 -3.55 3.97 21.79
N VAL A 44 -3.30 3.60 20.53
CA VAL A 44 -4.04 2.54 19.85
C VAL A 44 -3.83 1.20 20.56
N GLN A 45 -2.60 0.87 20.92
CA GLN A 45 -2.33 -0.37 21.66
C GLN A 45 -3.06 -0.41 23.01
N ALA A 46 -3.13 0.71 23.74
CA ALA A 46 -3.87 0.80 25.01
C ALA A 46 -5.38 0.62 24.79
N ALA A 47 -5.94 1.26 23.76
CA ALA A 47 -7.35 1.11 23.40
C ALA A 47 -7.69 -0.35 23.02
N LEU A 48 -6.87 -0.99 22.20
CA LEU A 48 -7.05 -2.40 21.83
C LEU A 48 -6.98 -3.34 23.05
N LYS A 49 -6.05 -3.11 23.98
CA LYS A 49 -5.96 -3.88 25.23
C LYS A 49 -7.21 -3.71 26.09
N ALA A 50 -7.80 -2.51 26.11
CA ALA A 50 -9.03 -2.23 26.85
C ALA A 50 -10.25 -2.93 26.25
N CYS A 51 -10.30 -3.14 24.93
CA CYS A 51 -11.39 -3.85 24.25
C CYS A 51 -11.37 -5.38 24.48
N GLY A 52 -10.27 -5.95 24.99
CA GLY A 52 -10.13 -7.38 25.23
C GLY A 52 -10.15 -8.20 23.95
N GLU A 53 -11.09 -9.16 23.84
CA GLU A 53 -11.22 -10.04 22.66
C GLU A 53 -12.11 -9.44 21.55
N GLN A 54 -12.64 -8.23 21.74
CA GLN A 54 -13.49 -7.56 20.77
C GLN A 54 -12.69 -6.68 19.83
N SER A 55 -13.18 -6.52 18.60
CA SER A 55 -12.65 -5.50 17.69
C SER A 55 -13.07 -4.11 18.14
N LEU A 56 -12.18 -3.13 17.97
CA LEU A 56 -12.44 -1.72 18.25
C LEU A 56 -13.09 -1.05 17.03
N ASP A 57 -14.37 -0.70 17.09
CA ASP A 57 -14.97 0.19 16.10
C ASP A 57 -14.45 1.62 16.34
N VAL A 58 -13.71 2.14 15.36
CA VAL A 58 -12.98 3.41 15.51
C VAL A 58 -13.95 4.59 15.52
N ARG A 59 -15.05 4.55 14.75
CA ARG A 59 -16.03 5.63 14.71
C ARG A 59 -16.77 5.79 16.05
N GLU A 60 -17.03 4.66 16.73
CA GLU A 60 -17.69 4.67 18.05
C GLU A 60 -16.70 5.04 19.16
N ALA A 61 -15.50 4.45 19.15
CA ALA A 61 -14.53 4.60 20.24
C ALA A 61 -13.72 5.92 20.15
N MET A 62 -13.44 6.40 18.94
CA MET A 62 -12.56 7.55 18.68
C MET A 62 -13.15 8.46 17.57
N PRO A 63 -14.38 9.00 17.74
CA PRO A 63 -15.12 9.68 16.67
C PRO A 63 -14.37 10.88 16.07
N GLN A 64 -13.70 11.69 16.88
CA GLN A 64 -12.94 12.84 16.40
C GLN A 64 -11.74 12.42 15.55
N ARG A 65 -11.05 11.33 15.92
CA ARG A 65 -9.95 10.77 15.15
C ARG A 65 -10.46 10.19 13.84
N TRP A 66 -11.59 9.50 13.88
CA TRP A 66 -12.23 8.96 12.68
C TRP A 66 -12.61 10.07 11.68
N GLU A 67 -13.21 11.18 12.17
CA GLU A 67 -13.60 12.33 11.33
C GLU A 67 -12.39 12.94 10.64
N LYS A 68 -11.31 13.20 11.37
CA LYS A 68 -10.06 13.73 10.80
C LYS A 68 -9.40 12.77 9.82
N THR A 69 -9.41 11.47 10.12
CA THR A 69 -8.93 10.45 9.18
C THR A 69 -9.72 10.50 7.87
N ALA A 70 -11.04 10.60 7.94
CA ALA A 70 -11.89 10.71 6.75
C ALA A 70 -11.61 12.00 5.98
N GLU A 71 -11.47 13.14 6.67
CA GLU A 71 -11.13 14.44 6.08
C GLU A 71 -9.79 14.40 5.33
N GLN A 72 -8.75 13.83 5.92
CA GLN A 72 -7.43 13.74 5.29
C GLN A 72 -7.43 12.81 4.06
N LEU A 73 -8.22 11.73 4.08
CA LEU A 73 -8.43 10.88 2.89
C LEU A 73 -9.19 11.63 1.78
N ASP A 74 -10.16 12.46 2.15
CA ASP A 74 -10.91 13.29 1.19
C ASP A 74 -10.02 14.39 0.61
N ASN A 75 -9.14 15.00 1.42
CA ASN A 75 -8.14 15.97 0.96
C ASN A 75 -7.15 15.34 -0.02
N LEU A 76 -6.70 14.09 0.22
CA LEU A 76 -5.86 13.37 -0.74
C LEU A 76 -6.59 13.11 -2.05
N ALA A 77 -7.86 12.69 -1.99
CA ALA A 77 -8.68 12.49 -3.18
C ALA A 77 -8.83 13.79 -3.99
N ALA A 78 -9.15 14.91 -3.32
CA ALA A 78 -9.25 16.22 -3.93
C ALA A 78 -7.93 16.70 -4.55
N LEU A 79 -6.79 16.41 -3.90
CA LEU A 79 -5.46 16.69 -4.44
C LEU A 79 -5.21 15.95 -5.76
N TYR A 80 -5.55 14.66 -5.83
CA TYR A 80 -5.45 13.88 -7.06
C TYR A 80 -6.33 14.45 -8.17
N GLU A 81 -7.61 14.74 -7.87
CA GLU A 81 -8.56 15.29 -8.84
C GLU A 81 -8.11 16.67 -9.36
N ALA A 82 -7.58 17.54 -8.50
CA ALA A 82 -7.03 18.84 -8.87
C ALA A 82 -5.81 18.71 -9.82
N ASN A 83 -5.12 17.56 -9.79
CA ASN A 83 -4.00 17.25 -10.68
C ASN A 83 -4.40 16.40 -11.91
N GLY A 84 -5.71 16.27 -12.17
CA GLY A 84 -6.23 15.55 -13.33
C GLY A 84 -6.22 14.03 -13.21
N VAL A 85 -5.99 13.50 -12.01
CA VAL A 85 -6.04 12.06 -11.72
C VAL A 85 -7.49 11.67 -11.43
N ARG A 86 -7.98 10.61 -12.06
CA ARG A 86 -9.30 10.07 -11.76
C ARG A 86 -9.28 9.29 -10.46
N VAL A 87 -10.16 9.65 -9.53
CA VAL A 87 -10.25 9.01 -8.21
C VAL A 87 -11.45 8.08 -8.14
N PHE A 88 -11.23 6.88 -7.61
CA PHE A 88 -12.26 5.94 -7.19
C PHE A 88 -12.21 5.76 -5.67
N ARG A 89 -13.37 5.52 -5.07
CA ARG A 89 -13.49 5.25 -3.63
C ARG A 89 -14.18 3.91 -3.42
N PRO A 90 -13.65 3.03 -2.55
CA PRO A 90 -14.33 1.79 -2.23
C PRO A 90 -15.64 2.09 -1.50
N ARG A 91 -16.70 1.33 -1.81
CA ARG A 91 -17.92 1.35 -1.01
C ARG A 91 -17.71 0.70 0.36
N SER A 92 -18.61 0.96 1.28
CA SER A 92 -18.63 0.22 2.55
C SER A 92 -18.90 -1.27 2.34
N TYR A 93 -18.44 -2.09 3.29
CA TYR A 93 -18.71 -3.53 3.30
C TYR A 93 -20.21 -3.86 3.43
N THR A 94 -20.64 -4.92 2.76
CA THR A 94 -21.91 -5.57 3.09
C THR A 94 -21.82 -6.30 4.45
N THR A 95 -22.95 -6.74 4.96
CA THR A 95 -22.99 -7.53 6.21
C THR A 95 -22.23 -8.85 6.07
N GLU A 96 -22.36 -9.50 4.92
CA GLU A 96 -21.70 -10.79 4.61
C GLU A 96 -20.20 -10.61 4.48
N GLU A 97 -19.75 -9.57 3.80
CA GLU A 97 -18.33 -9.25 3.66
C GLU A 97 -17.70 -8.91 5.02
N ARG A 98 -18.40 -8.18 5.89
CA ARG A 98 -17.93 -7.92 7.26
C ARG A 98 -17.69 -9.20 8.05
N ARG A 99 -18.53 -10.22 7.86
CA ARG A 99 -18.45 -11.50 8.55
C ARG A 99 -17.37 -12.42 7.99
N TYR A 100 -16.89 -12.15 6.77
CA TYR A 100 -15.86 -12.98 6.15
C TYR A 100 -14.59 -12.99 7.03
N LEU A 101 -14.13 -14.19 7.39
CA LEU A 101 -12.98 -14.47 8.26
C LEU A 101 -13.06 -13.85 9.67
N VAL A 102 -14.23 -13.40 10.14
CA VAL A 102 -14.37 -12.80 11.48
C VAL A 102 -14.03 -13.78 12.61
N ASP A 103 -14.35 -15.07 12.44
CA ASP A 103 -14.02 -16.10 13.42
C ASP A 103 -12.51 -16.37 13.50
N LEU A 104 -11.78 -16.03 12.46
CA LEU A 104 -10.32 -16.17 12.42
C LEU A 104 -9.63 -14.94 13.02
N GLN A 105 -10.07 -13.76 12.61
CA GLN A 105 -9.61 -12.47 13.14
C GLN A 105 -10.69 -11.41 12.91
N PRO A 106 -11.37 -10.92 13.95
CA PRO A 106 -12.32 -9.82 13.81
C PRO A 106 -11.59 -8.52 13.45
N GLY A 107 -12.30 -7.60 12.83
CA GLY A 107 -11.79 -6.32 12.37
C GLY A 107 -12.21 -6.04 10.92
N ALA A 108 -11.99 -4.82 10.46
CA ALA A 108 -12.20 -4.38 9.08
C ALA A 108 -11.39 -3.11 8.81
N SER A 109 -10.89 -2.94 7.60
CA SER A 109 -10.24 -1.71 7.15
C SER A 109 -10.52 -1.51 5.67
N LEU A 110 -10.57 -0.27 5.23
CA LEU A 110 -10.52 0.16 3.83
C LEU A 110 -9.56 1.34 3.67
N LEU A 111 -8.72 1.61 4.69
CA LEU A 111 -7.78 2.74 4.68
C LEU A 111 -6.71 2.61 3.62
N TYR A 112 -6.21 1.38 3.40
CA TYR A 112 -4.98 1.13 2.67
C TYR A 112 -5.18 0.16 1.51
N PRO A 113 -5.82 0.60 0.40
CA PRO A 113 -6.12 -0.25 -0.76
C PRO A 113 -4.87 -0.70 -1.53
N ALA A 114 -3.69 -0.17 -1.22
CA ALA A 114 -2.44 -0.61 -1.83
C ALA A 114 -2.03 -2.04 -1.41
N ASP A 115 -2.40 -2.47 -0.18
CA ASP A 115 -1.87 -3.70 0.38
C ASP A 115 -2.58 -4.98 -0.11
N PRO A 116 -3.95 -5.02 -0.28
CA PRO A 116 -4.66 -6.25 -0.65
C PRO A 116 -4.53 -6.62 -2.12
N VAL A 117 -4.05 -5.70 -2.95
CA VAL A 117 -3.99 -5.86 -4.40
C VAL A 117 -2.73 -5.20 -4.97
N TYR A 118 -2.32 -5.63 -6.18
CA TYR A 118 -1.26 -4.98 -6.93
C TYR A 118 -1.59 -4.93 -8.42
N THR A 119 -1.31 -3.80 -9.07
CA THR A 119 -1.42 -3.64 -10.52
C THR A 119 -0.04 -3.56 -11.14
N VAL A 120 0.28 -4.46 -12.06
CA VAL A 120 1.53 -4.45 -12.83
C VAL A 120 1.25 -4.78 -14.29
N GLY A 121 1.68 -3.90 -15.20
CA GLY A 121 1.27 -3.99 -16.61
C GLY A 121 -0.24 -4.10 -16.70
N LYS A 122 -0.74 -5.10 -17.40
CA LYS A 122 -2.16 -5.43 -17.56
C LYS A 122 -2.68 -6.45 -16.52
N HIS A 123 -1.93 -6.70 -15.45
CA HIS A 123 -2.29 -7.67 -14.42
C HIS A 123 -2.82 -6.96 -13.17
N TYR A 124 -4.04 -7.33 -12.74
CA TYR A 124 -4.60 -7.01 -11.44
C TYR A 124 -4.51 -8.25 -10.56
N ILE A 125 -3.73 -8.18 -9.51
CA ILE A 125 -3.40 -9.32 -8.66
C ILE A 125 -3.98 -9.09 -7.27
N GLU A 126 -4.92 -9.94 -6.84
CA GLU A 126 -5.39 -10.00 -5.46
C GLU A 126 -4.44 -10.87 -4.65
N VAL A 127 -3.84 -10.30 -3.64
CA VAL A 127 -2.77 -10.93 -2.86
C VAL A 127 -3.25 -11.38 -1.48
N ASN A 128 -2.46 -12.21 -0.79
CA ASN A 128 -2.77 -12.68 0.55
C ASN A 128 -2.09 -11.83 1.61
N ILE A 129 -2.80 -10.87 2.18
CA ILE A 129 -2.35 -10.16 3.36
C ILE A 129 -2.17 -11.14 4.53
N ARG A 130 -1.07 -11.00 5.28
CA ARG A 130 -0.81 -11.83 6.45
C ARG A 130 -1.91 -11.69 7.50
N ARG A 131 -2.43 -10.49 7.71
CA ARG A 131 -3.53 -10.19 8.66
C ARG A 131 -4.87 -10.60 8.08
N ALA A 132 -5.51 -11.62 8.65
CA ALA A 132 -6.71 -12.25 8.10
C ALA A 132 -7.89 -11.27 8.01
N TYR A 133 -8.06 -10.34 8.97
CA TYR A 133 -9.17 -9.39 8.95
C TYR A 133 -9.12 -8.43 7.75
N ARG A 134 -7.94 -8.23 7.14
CA ARG A 134 -7.76 -7.38 5.96
C ARG A 134 -8.02 -8.09 4.63
N ARG A 135 -8.05 -9.41 4.58
CA ARG A 135 -8.24 -10.18 3.33
C ARG A 135 -9.59 -9.94 2.66
N LYS A 136 -10.57 -9.40 3.38
CA LYS A 136 -11.87 -8.99 2.82
C LYS A 136 -11.82 -7.65 2.07
N GLU A 137 -10.74 -6.88 2.19
CA GLU A 137 -10.59 -5.58 1.54
C GLU A 137 -10.69 -5.64 0.01
N VAL A 138 -10.41 -6.78 -0.60
CA VAL A 138 -10.57 -7.01 -2.04
C VAL A 138 -12.02 -6.88 -2.53
N PHE A 139 -13.04 -7.18 -1.70
CA PHE A 139 -14.42 -7.21 -2.16
C PHE A 139 -14.94 -5.85 -2.64
N PRO A 140 -14.84 -4.74 -1.86
CA PRO A 140 -15.23 -3.42 -2.35
C PRO A 140 -14.37 -2.90 -3.52
N LEU A 141 -13.13 -3.40 -3.67
CA LEU A 141 -12.24 -3.01 -4.77
C LEU A 141 -12.67 -3.67 -6.08
N ARG A 142 -13.19 -4.90 -6.04
CA ARG A 142 -13.68 -5.61 -7.24
C ARG A 142 -14.76 -4.84 -7.97
N ASP A 143 -15.67 -4.17 -7.24
CA ASP A 143 -16.74 -3.37 -7.86
C ASP A 143 -16.21 -2.21 -8.70
N ILE A 144 -15.00 -1.71 -8.35
CA ILE A 144 -14.33 -0.65 -9.09
C ILE A 144 -13.57 -1.21 -10.29
N VAL A 145 -12.82 -2.30 -10.08
CA VAL A 145 -11.87 -2.78 -11.11
C VAL A 145 -12.49 -3.73 -12.12
N SER A 146 -13.49 -4.55 -11.74
CA SER A 146 -14.10 -5.52 -12.67
C SER A 146 -14.61 -4.90 -13.97
N PRO A 147 -15.35 -3.76 -13.94
CA PRO A 147 -15.79 -3.11 -15.19
C PRO A 147 -14.63 -2.60 -16.05
N LEU A 148 -13.50 -2.20 -15.44
CA LEU A 148 -12.30 -1.75 -16.15
C LEU A 148 -11.60 -2.92 -16.82
N LEU A 149 -11.48 -4.04 -16.12
CA LEU A 149 -10.86 -5.26 -16.63
C LEU A 149 -11.69 -5.88 -17.77
N GLU A 150 -13.01 -5.90 -17.63
CA GLU A 150 -13.91 -6.40 -18.67
C GLU A 150 -13.88 -5.58 -19.96
N SER A 151 -13.49 -4.31 -19.87
CA SER A 151 -13.41 -3.40 -21.02
C SER A 151 -12.16 -3.63 -21.90
N ASP A 152 -11.17 -4.37 -21.42
CA ASP A 152 -9.88 -4.60 -22.09
C ASP A 152 -9.51 -6.08 -22.05
N ALA A 153 -9.57 -6.74 -23.21
CA ALA A 153 -9.30 -8.18 -23.34
C ALA A 153 -7.85 -8.60 -23.04
N GLU A 154 -6.93 -7.65 -22.94
CA GLU A 154 -5.52 -7.92 -22.59
C GLU A 154 -5.29 -7.95 -21.07
N THR A 155 -6.30 -7.58 -20.27
CA THR A 155 -6.17 -7.56 -18.82
C THR A 155 -6.31 -8.93 -18.19
N HIS A 156 -5.60 -9.15 -17.10
CA HIS A 156 -5.62 -10.38 -16.33
C HIS A 156 -6.04 -10.07 -14.88
N GLN A 157 -7.15 -10.63 -14.44
CA GLN A 157 -7.50 -10.67 -13.02
C GLN A 157 -7.01 -11.98 -12.42
N VAL A 158 -6.18 -11.90 -11.40
CA VAL A 158 -5.56 -13.05 -10.76
C VAL A 158 -5.77 -13.00 -9.26
N VAL A 159 -6.15 -14.13 -8.71
CA VAL A 159 -6.32 -14.31 -7.27
C VAL A 159 -5.24 -15.27 -6.78
N MET A 160 -4.41 -14.82 -5.85
CA MET A 160 -3.39 -15.65 -5.22
C MET A 160 -4.05 -16.84 -4.49
N PRO A 161 -3.52 -18.06 -4.57
CA PRO A 161 -4.03 -19.18 -3.79
C PRO A 161 -4.14 -18.80 -2.31
N PRO A 162 -5.25 -19.14 -1.62
CA PRO A 162 -5.44 -18.75 -0.24
C PRO A 162 -4.32 -19.30 0.65
N ALA A 163 -3.84 -18.48 1.56
CA ALA A 163 -2.86 -18.92 2.56
C ALA A 163 -3.46 -20.01 3.42
N GLN A 164 -2.61 -20.96 3.84
CA GLN A 164 -3.05 -22.03 4.74
C GLN A 164 -3.62 -21.44 6.04
N PRO A 165 -4.63 -22.11 6.64
CA PRO A 165 -5.15 -21.68 7.93
C PRO A 165 -4.04 -21.57 8.98
N PHE A 166 -4.11 -20.54 9.80
CA PHE A 166 -3.20 -20.33 10.90
C PHE A 166 -3.96 -20.30 12.24
N THR A 167 -3.24 -20.56 13.32
CA THR A 167 -3.78 -20.36 14.66
C THR A 167 -3.63 -18.88 15.07
N PRO A 168 -4.39 -18.38 16.06
CA PRO A 168 -4.23 -17.01 16.57
C PRO A 168 -2.81 -16.67 17.03
N SER A 169 -2.01 -17.67 17.40
CA SER A 169 -0.61 -17.52 17.84
C SER A 169 0.42 -17.58 16.71
N SER A 170 0.02 -17.91 15.48
CA SER A 170 0.92 -18.07 14.34
C SER A 170 0.22 -17.71 13.05
N SER A 171 0.84 -16.88 12.22
CA SER A 171 0.32 -16.55 10.90
C SER A 171 0.43 -17.68 9.86
N GLY A 172 1.00 -18.84 10.25
CA GLY A 172 1.19 -20.00 9.37
C GLY A 172 2.24 -19.77 8.26
N PRO A 173 2.43 -20.77 7.37
CA PRO A 173 3.47 -20.72 6.33
C PRO A 173 3.15 -19.81 5.14
N GLY A 174 1.94 -19.31 4.99
CA GLY A 174 1.50 -18.54 3.82
C GLY A 174 0.95 -19.41 2.69
N PRO A 175 1.12 -19.01 1.42
CA PRO A 175 1.94 -17.86 0.95
C PRO A 175 1.35 -16.49 1.34
N TYR A 176 2.21 -15.54 1.76
CA TYR A 176 1.84 -14.15 2.04
C TYR A 176 2.54 -13.21 1.08
N LEU A 177 1.77 -12.30 0.53
CA LEU A 177 2.23 -11.20 -0.33
C LEU A 177 1.36 -10.00 -0.03
N GLU A 178 1.96 -8.84 0.13
CA GLU A 178 1.26 -7.57 0.37
C GLU A 178 1.72 -6.55 -0.67
N GLY A 179 0.77 -5.79 -1.25
CA GLY A 179 1.07 -4.85 -2.32
C GLY A 179 2.07 -3.76 -1.91
N GLY A 180 2.07 -3.37 -0.61
CA GLY A 180 3.05 -2.44 -0.07
C GLY A 180 4.51 -2.93 -0.08
N ASP A 181 4.72 -4.22 -0.31
CA ASP A 181 6.06 -4.81 -0.48
C ASP A 181 6.51 -4.88 -1.94
N ILE A 182 5.70 -4.45 -2.91
CA ILE A 182 6.01 -4.56 -4.32
C ILE A 182 6.27 -3.18 -4.91
N ILE A 183 7.41 -3.01 -5.58
CA ILE A 183 7.79 -1.80 -6.31
C ILE A 183 8.09 -2.20 -7.76
N CYS A 184 7.51 -1.48 -8.71
CA CYS A 184 7.65 -1.75 -10.14
C CYS A 184 8.54 -0.74 -10.85
N TYR A 185 9.52 -1.26 -11.58
CA TYR A 185 10.30 -0.52 -12.56
C TYR A 185 10.33 -1.26 -13.89
N ARG A 186 9.51 -0.85 -14.83
CA ARG A 186 9.39 -1.50 -16.15
C ARG A 186 9.04 -2.99 -16.00
N ASN A 187 9.97 -3.88 -16.38
CA ASN A 187 9.82 -5.32 -16.22
C ASN A 187 10.54 -5.89 -14.97
N HIS A 188 10.91 -5.03 -14.01
CA HIS A 188 11.52 -5.44 -12.75
C HIS A 188 10.55 -5.18 -11.59
N LEU A 189 10.35 -6.18 -10.75
CA LEU A 189 9.59 -6.08 -9.50
C LEU A 189 10.53 -6.31 -8.32
N PHE A 190 10.67 -5.32 -7.46
CA PHE A 190 11.38 -5.43 -6.18
C PHE A 190 10.36 -5.82 -5.13
N VAL A 191 10.62 -6.92 -4.39
CA VAL A 191 9.65 -7.47 -3.45
C VAL A 191 10.27 -7.61 -2.07
N GLY A 192 9.81 -6.80 -1.13
CA GLY A 192 10.23 -6.87 0.28
C GLY A 192 9.87 -8.22 0.90
N GLU A 193 10.79 -8.82 1.63
CA GLU A 193 10.56 -10.07 2.38
C GLU A 193 10.84 -9.83 3.86
N SER A 194 9.85 -10.13 4.71
CA SER A 194 9.97 -9.98 6.16
C SER A 194 9.13 -11.00 6.90
N ASP A 195 9.37 -11.16 8.21
CA ASP A 195 8.55 -12.02 9.07
C ASP A 195 7.21 -11.39 9.47
N ILE A 196 6.96 -10.13 9.10
CA ILE A 196 5.77 -9.38 9.51
C ILE A 196 4.74 -9.13 8.41
N ALA A 197 5.13 -9.24 7.12
CA ALA A 197 4.27 -9.05 5.96
C ALA A 197 4.53 -10.14 4.89
N THR A 198 5.07 -9.78 3.73
CA THR A 198 5.39 -10.72 2.64
C THR A 198 6.48 -11.70 3.05
N ASN A 199 6.31 -12.95 2.70
CA ASN A 199 7.30 -13.99 2.93
C ASN A 199 7.79 -14.62 1.62
N ARG A 200 8.89 -15.38 1.69
CA ARG A 200 9.51 -16.04 0.54
C ARG A 200 8.55 -16.89 -0.30
N SER A 201 7.56 -17.54 0.32
CA SER A 201 6.57 -18.33 -0.43
C SER A 201 5.64 -17.45 -1.26
N GLY A 202 5.34 -16.24 -0.79
CA GLY A 202 4.57 -15.24 -1.54
C GLY A 202 5.36 -14.68 -2.72
N THR A 203 6.62 -14.27 -2.48
CA THR A 203 7.52 -13.79 -3.54
C THR A 203 7.71 -14.83 -4.64
N ARG A 204 7.95 -16.09 -4.25
CA ARG A 204 8.11 -17.18 -5.22
C ARG A 204 6.84 -17.40 -6.05
N TRP A 205 5.68 -17.34 -5.43
CA TRP A 205 4.42 -17.44 -6.17
C TRP A 205 4.29 -16.31 -7.22
N LEU A 206 4.65 -15.08 -6.87
CA LEU A 206 4.65 -13.96 -7.80
C LEU A 206 5.65 -14.19 -8.94
N GLU A 207 6.86 -14.62 -8.63
CA GLU A 207 7.91 -14.94 -9.61
C GLU A 207 7.43 -16.00 -10.61
N ASP A 208 6.85 -17.11 -10.11
CA ASP A 208 6.33 -18.20 -10.94
C ASP A 208 5.15 -17.75 -11.83
N TYR A 209 4.31 -16.82 -11.31
CA TYR A 209 3.17 -16.29 -12.05
C TYR A 209 3.57 -15.27 -13.11
N ILE A 210 4.35 -14.23 -12.73
CA ILE A 210 4.59 -13.07 -13.60
C ILE A 210 5.80 -13.26 -14.54
N GLY A 211 6.71 -14.17 -14.20
CA GLY A 211 7.92 -14.45 -14.99
C GLY A 211 7.64 -14.81 -16.44
N PRO A 212 6.65 -15.67 -16.77
CA PRO A 212 6.26 -15.99 -18.15
C PRO A 212 5.85 -14.77 -19.00
N PHE A 213 5.46 -13.67 -18.37
CA PHE A 213 5.13 -12.41 -19.02
C PHE A 213 6.32 -11.46 -19.19
N GLY A 214 7.53 -11.93 -18.87
CA GLY A 214 8.78 -11.20 -19.08
C GLY A 214 9.22 -10.34 -17.89
N TYR A 215 8.56 -10.44 -16.75
CA TYR A 215 8.97 -9.73 -15.53
C TYR A 215 10.05 -10.51 -14.78
N GLN A 216 10.94 -9.75 -14.13
CA GLN A 216 11.98 -10.26 -13.23
C GLN A 216 11.66 -9.83 -11.80
N VAL A 217 11.58 -10.78 -10.90
CA VAL A 217 11.33 -10.52 -9.48
C VAL A 217 12.64 -10.51 -8.72
N HIS A 218 12.89 -9.44 -7.98
CA HIS A 218 14.06 -9.23 -7.12
C HIS A 218 13.61 -9.27 -5.65
N PRO A 219 13.87 -10.38 -4.94
CA PRO A 219 13.62 -10.43 -3.51
C PRO A 219 14.50 -9.43 -2.76
N MET A 220 13.90 -8.67 -1.86
CA MET A 220 14.55 -7.67 -1.03
C MET A 220 14.37 -8.03 0.46
N PRO A 221 15.25 -8.87 1.02
CA PRO A 221 15.18 -9.20 2.45
C PRO A 221 15.26 -7.96 3.32
N MET A 222 14.37 -7.88 4.32
CA MET A 222 14.23 -6.74 5.24
C MET A 222 14.35 -7.21 6.69
N LYS A 223 14.83 -6.33 7.58
CA LYS A 223 14.93 -6.61 9.02
C LYS A 223 13.59 -6.69 9.73
N GLY A 224 12.54 -6.10 9.16
CA GLY A 224 11.18 -6.11 9.71
C GLY A 224 10.95 -5.08 10.82
N SER A 225 11.76 -4.03 10.92
CA SER A 225 11.51 -2.88 11.79
C SER A 225 10.55 -1.88 11.15
N ILE A 226 10.46 -1.90 9.82
CA ILE A 226 9.50 -1.18 8.98
C ILE A 226 8.57 -2.21 8.32
N LEU A 227 7.28 -1.91 8.23
CA LEU A 227 6.27 -2.89 7.83
C LEU A 227 6.44 -3.39 6.38
N HIS A 228 6.67 -2.49 5.41
CA HIS A 228 6.72 -2.81 3.98
C HIS A 228 7.94 -2.21 3.29
N LEU A 229 8.27 -2.73 2.10
CA LEU A 229 9.33 -2.18 1.26
C LEU A 229 9.08 -0.71 0.89
N LEU A 230 7.81 -0.31 0.64
CA LEU A 230 7.44 1.09 0.43
C LEU A 230 7.75 2.00 1.63
N GLY A 231 7.81 1.46 2.85
CA GLY A 231 8.29 2.18 4.04
C GLY A 231 9.81 2.36 4.07
N THR A 232 10.53 1.65 3.23
CA THR A 232 11.99 1.59 3.17
C THR A 232 12.56 2.24 1.93
N MET A 233 11.92 2.02 0.78
CA MET A 233 12.36 2.50 -0.52
C MET A 233 11.19 2.95 -1.37
N VAL A 234 11.38 4.01 -2.16
CA VAL A 234 10.43 4.42 -3.22
C VAL A 234 11.19 4.96 -4.42
N LEU A 235 10.72 4.62 -5.61
CA LEU A 235 11.20 5.19 -6.86
C LEU A 235 10.42 6.51 -7.11
N VAL A 236 11.13 7.65 -7.09
CA VAL A 236 10.52 8.98 -7.27
C VAL A 236 10.31 9.30 -8.74
N ARG A 237 11.33 9.02 -9.55
CA ARG A 237 11.34 9.09 -11.01
C ARG A 237 12.46 8.21 -11.54
N GLU A 238 12.58 8.05 -12.82
CA GLU A 238 13.71 7.33 -13.39
C GLU A 238 15.04 7.95 -12.95
N GLY A 239 15.92 7.11 -12.42
CA GLY A 239 17.25 7.51 -11.95
C GLY A 239 17.28 8.17 -10.56
N LEU A 240 16.15 8.25 -9.82
CA LEU A 240 16.10 8.84 -8.47
C LEU A 240 15.21 8.04 -7.53
N LEU A 241 15.73 7.68 -6.35
CA LEU A 241 14.99 7.00 -5.31
C LEU A 241 15.26 7.58 -3.91
N LEU A 242 14.29 7.42 -3.00
CA LEU A 242 14.47 7.60 -1.56
C LEU A 242 14.74 6.23 -0.94
N LEU A 243 15.70 6.15 0.00
CA LEU A 243 16.08 4.87 0.61
C LEU A 243 16.47 5.01 2.07
N TYR A 244 15.82 4.26 2.95
CA TYR A 244 16.29 3.96 4.29
C TYR A 244 17.07 2.64 4.26
N ARG A 245 18.37 2.75 4.00
CA ARG A 245 19.26 1.62 3.73
C ARG A 245 19.37 0.63 4.88
N ASP A 246 19.32 1.12 6.12
CA ASP A 246 19.53 0.29 7.32
C ASP A 246 18.43 -0.78 7.53
N GLU A 247 17.29 -0.67 6.86
CA GLU A 247 16.22 -1.68 6.91
C GLU A 247 16.47 -2.88 5.99
N LEU A 248 17.26 -2.69 4.90
CA LEU A 248 17.56 -3.77 3.96
C LEU A 248 18.66 -4.69 4.48
N ASP A 249 18.49 -6.00 4.29
CA ASP A 249 19.49 -7.05 4.50
C ASP A 249 20.12 -7.52 3.18
N CYS A 250 20.09 -6.66 2.15
CA CYS A 250 20.69 -6.92 0.84
C CYS A 250 21.19 -5.62 0.21
N ASP A 251 22.04 -5.75 -0.81
CA ASP A 251 22.39 -4.65 -1.70
C ASP A 251 21.23 -4.36 -2.67
N LEU A 252 21.21 -3.13 -3.22
CA LEU A 252 20.28 -2.80 -4.29
C LEU A 252 20.61 -3.66 -5.53
N PRO A 253 19.59 -4.16 -6.26
CA PRO A 253 19.80 -4.84 -7.54
C PRO A 253 20.55 -3.98 -8.56
N ASP A 254 21.39 -4.59 -9.39
CA ASP A 254 22.24 -3.91 -10.37
C ASP A 254 21.47 -2.93 -11.27
N VAL A 255 20.21 -3.23 -11.57
CA VAL A 255 19.34 -2.36 -12.38
C VAL A 255 19.06 -0.98 -11.73
N LEU A 256 19.28 -0.86 -10.44
CA LEU A 256 19.20 0.40 -9.67
C LEU A 256 20.59 0.95 -9.31
N GLY A 257 21.67 0.28 -9.70
CA GLY A 257 23.05 0.59 -9.27
C GLY A 257 23.52 2.01 -9.63
N ASP A 258 23.04 2.54 -10.76
CA ASP A 258 23.39 3.88 -11.23
C ASP A 258 22.39 4.96 -10.81
N TRP A 259 21.39 4.59 -9.99
CA TRP A 259 20.37 5.54 -9.55
C TRP A 259 20.89 6.45 -8.44
N GLU A 260 20.53 7.73 -8.51
CA GLU A 260 20.80 8.67 -7.42
C GLU A 260 19.91 8.33 -6.22
N VAL A 261 20.54 8.22 -5.04
CA VAL A 261 19.88 7.90 -3.79
C VAL A 261 19.80 9.15 -2.92
N ILE A 262 18.60 9.48 -2.46
CA ILE A 262 18.41 10.36 -1.31
C ILE A 262 18.33 9.46 -0.08
N ASP A 263 19.39 9.43 0.71
CA ASP A 263 19.40 8.65 1.95
C ASP A 263 18.41 9.23 2.97
N ILE A 264 17.58 8.34 3.51
CA ILE A 264 16.55 8.63 4.51
C ILE A 264 17.05 8.15 5.87
N THR A 265 16.95 8.99 6.87
CA THR A 265 17.27 8.64 8.26
C THR A 265 16.16 7.77 8.87
N GLU A 266 16.47 7.08 9.97
CA GLU A 266 15.47 6.29 10.71
C GLU A 266 14.26 7.15 11.13
N SER A 267 14.51 8.37 11.63
CA SER A 267 13.43 9.27 12.04
C SER A 267 12.53 9.69 10.88
N GLU A 268 13.10 9.92 9.69
CA GLU A 268 12.35 10.26 8.49
C GLU A 268 11.59 9.04 7.92
N ALA A 269 12.19 7.84 7.96
CA ALA A 269 11.50 6.61 7.58
C ALA A 269 10.29 6.36 8.48
N ARG A 270 10.43 6.54 9.80
CA ARG A 270 9.33 6.46 10.77
C ARG A 270 8.29 7.58 10.61
N ALA A 271 8.68 8.71 10.02
CA ALA A 271 7.78 9.79 9.60
C ALA A 271 7.23 9.60 8.17
N TYR A 272 7.38 8.40 7.59
CA TYR A 272 6.84 8.01 6.28
C TYR A 272 7.44 8.75 5.08
N ALA A 273 8.72 9.16 5.13
CA ALA A 273 9.37 9.88 4.04
C ALA A 273 9.36 9.13 2.69
N THR A 274 9.41 7.81 2.72
CA THR A 274 9.37 6.95 1.53
C THR A 274 7.94 6.56 1.10
N VAL A 275 6.92 6.87 1.93
CA VAL A 275 5.53 6.43 1.73
C VAL A 275 4.69 7.54 1.06
N GLY A 276 5.30 8.22 0.11
CA GLY A 276 4.65 9.21 -0.75
C GLY A 276 4.27 8.61 -2.11
N VAL A 277 3.80 9.45 -3.04
CA VAL A 277 3.34 9.03 -4.37
C VAL A 277 3.82 10.02 -5.43
N SER A 278 4.49 9.53 -6.48
CA SER A 278 4.78 10.33 -7.67
C SER A 278 3.49 10.55 -8.47
N LEU A 279 3.15 11.81 -8.75
CA LEU A 279 2.11 12.15 -9.73
C LEU A 279 2.63 11.94 -11.16
N ASP A 280 3.89 12.24 -11.37
CA ASP A 280 4.66 12.07 -12.59
C ASP A 280 6.16 12.15 -12.24
N ASP A 281 7.03 12.23 -13.24
CA ASP A 281 8.50 12.32 -13.11
C ASP A 281 9.01 13.62 -12.48
N SER A 282 8.14 14.60 -12.27
CA SER A 282 8.49 15.95 -11.80
C SER A 282 7.80 16.36 -10.49
N ARG A 283 6.80 15.61 -10.02
CA ARG A 283 5.99 15.96 -8.85
C ARG A 283 5.79 14.76 -7.93
N TYR A 284 6.06 14.97 -6.64
CA TYR A 284 5.97 13.93 -5.63
C TYR A 284 5.16 14.40 -4.42
N ILE A 285 4.11 13.67 -4.05
CA ILE A 285 3.30 13.92 -2.86
C ILE A 285 3.97 13.24 -1.67
N LEU A 286 4.17 13.99 -0.58
CA LEU A 286 4.74 13.48 0.66
C LEU A 286 4.01 14.07 1.88
N PRO A 287 4.03 13.39 3.05
CA PRO A 287 3.45 13.96 4.26
C PRO A 287 4.25 15.20 4.71
N SER A 288 3.54 16.19 5.28
CA SER A 288 4.13 17.41 5.81
C SER A 288 5.11 17.14 6.96
N GLY A 289 6.06 18.06 7.19
CA GLY A 289 7.05 17.95 8.27
C GLY A 289 8.33 17.21 7.87
N LEU A 290 8.58 17.06 6.60
CA LEU A 290 9.77 16.39 6.02
C LEU A 290 10.62 17.39 5.21
N GLU A 291 10.89 18.56 5.77
CA GLU A 291 11.51 19.71 5.09
C GLU A 291 12.82 19.34 4.37
N ARG A 292 13.70 18.54 5.03
CA ARG A 292 14.97 18.11 4.42
C ARG A 292 14.75 17.27 3.17
N VAL A 293 13.76 16.37 3.23
CA VAL A 293 13.43 15.49 2.09
C VAL A 293 12.80 16.31 0.96
N ALA A 294 11.86 17.20 1.29
CA ALA A 294 11.23 18.12 0.33
C ALA A 294 12.28 18.98 -0.38
N GLU A 295 13.21 19.60 0.36
CA GLU A 295 14.33 20.36 -0.22
C GLU A 295 15.26 19.48 -1.07
N ALA A 296 15.53 18.24 -0.65
CA ALA A 296 16.39 17.32 -1.41
C ALA A 296 15.75 16.93 -2.76
N LEU A 297 14.44 16.74 -2.80
CA LEU A 297 13.64 16.52 -4.02
C LEU A 297 13.67 17.76 -4.91
N ALA A 298 13.37 18.95 -4.34
CA ALA A 298 13.35 20.22 -5.08
C ALA A 298 14.70 20.52 -5.76
N ARG A 299 15.82 20.29 -5.07
CA ARG A 299 17.17 20.45 -5.65
C ARG A 299 17.45 19.53 -6.84
N ARG A 300 16.67 18.46 -7.00
CA ARG A 300 16.75 17.50 -8.10
C ARG A 300 15.68 17.68 -9.17
N GLY A 301 14.95 18.81 -9.09
CA GLY A 301 13.91 19.16 -10.05
C GLY A 301 12.59 18.42 -9.88
N VAL A 302 12.37 17.81 -8.71
CA VAL A 302 11.10 17.21 -8.32
C VAL A 302 10.38 18.15 -7.38
N GLU A 303 9.20 18.63 -7.77
CA GLU A 303 8.32 19.47 -6.96
C GLU A 303 7.72 18.65 -5.81
N PRO A 304 8.05 18.94 -4.54
CA PRO A 304 7.39 18.30 -3.41
C PRO A 304 6.01 18.91 -3.20
N ILE A 305 4.98 18.08 -3.12
CA ILE A 305 3.62 18.48 -2.76
C ILE A 305 3.35 17.93 -1.35
N GLU A 306 3.40 18.81 -0.37
CA GLU A 306 3.19 18.42 1.03
C GLU A 306 1.70 18.35 1.36
N ILE A 307 1.30 17.30 2.10
CA ILE A 307 -0.06 17.10 2.57
C ILE A 307 -0.08 16.76 4.06
N GLU A 308 -1.00 17.36 4.81
CA GLU A 308 -1.28 16.94 6.19
C GLU A 308 -1.91 15.55 6.20
N TYR A 309 -1.27 14.57 6.85
CA TYR A 309 -1.67 13.16 6.79
C TYR A 309 -1.45 12.40 8.09
N ASP A 310 -1.27 13.09 9.20
CA ASP A 310 -0.97 12.56 10.52
C ASP A 310 -2.10 11.73 11.13
N ASP A 311 -3.36 12.09 10.86
CA ASP A 311 -4.52 11.34 11.34
C ASP A 311 -4.76 10.02 10.57
N VAL A 312 -4.37 9.94 9.29
CA VAL A 312 -4.34 8.67 8.55
C VAL A 312 -3.11 7.86 8.96
N SER A 313 -1.95 8.51 9.07
CA SER A 313 -0.70 7.85 9.48
C SER A 313 -0.74 7.29 10.90
N TYR A 314 -1.60 7.84 11.73
CA TYR A 314 -1.87 7.32 13.08
C TYR A 314 -2.24 5.82 13.09
N TRP A 315 -2.85 5.31 12.03
CA TRP A 315 -3.27 3.91 11.87
C TRP A 315 -2.20 3.01 11.25
N GLY A 316 -0.98 3.51 11.04
CA GLY A 316 0.18 2.72 10.63
C GLY A 316 0.44 2.63 9.13
N GLY A 317 -0.11 3.55 8.33
CA GLY A 317 0.18 3.70 6.89
C GLY A 317 0.12 5.17 6.47
N CYS A 318 0.56 5.50 5.25
CA CYS A 318 0.59 6.88 4.77
C CYS A 318 0.07 6.98 3.32
N VAL A 319 0.47 8.00 2.58
CA VAL A 319 -0.08 8.38 1.28
C VAL A 319 -0.12 7.22 0.28
N SER A 320 1.01 6.53 0.06
CA SER A 320 1.04 5.41 -0.88
C SER A 320 0.22 4.21 -0.41
N CYS A 321 0.17 3.94 0.90
CA CYS A 321 -0.69 2.88 1.44
C CYS A 321 -2.17 3.14 1.15
N SER A 322 -2.60 4.42 1.23
CA SER A 322 -3.97 4.85 0.96
C SER A 322 -4.28 5.01 -0.54
N THR A 323 -3.31 4.73 -1.41
CA THR A 323 -3.42 4.93 -2.86
C THR A 323 -3.10 3.64 -3.62
N HIS A 324 -4.06 3.12 -4.36
CA HIS A 324 -3.80 2.05 -5.32
C HIS A 324 -3.87 2.58 -6.74
N ALA A 325 -2.75 2.56 -7.47
CA ALA A 325 -2.71 3.00 -8.86
C ALA A 325 -3.40 1.97 -9.76
N ILE A 326 -4.43 2.42 -10.49
CA ILE A 326 -5.13 1.61 -11.51
C ILE A 326 -4.53 1.87 -12.88
N SER A 327 -4.10 3.10 -13.14
CA SER A 327 -3.57 3.53 -14.43
C SER A 327 -2.41 4.50 -14.25
N ARG A 328 -1.28 4.14 -14.82
CA ARG A 328 -0.08 4.96 -14.97
C ARG A 328 0.48 4.82 -16.37
N ASP A 329 0.99 5.92 -16.92
CA ASP A 329 1.76 5.87 -18.15
C ASP A 329 3.05 5.04 -17.95
N PRO A 330 3.54 4.37 -19.00
CA PRO A 330 4.79 3.61 -18.97
C PRO A 330 6.01 4.43 -18.57
#